data_cbe36211b56a5586ccde10a9859268bd
#
_entry.id   cbe36211b56a5586ccde10a9859268bd
#
_cell.length_a   1.000
_cell.length_b   1.000
_cell.length_c   1.000
_cell.angle_alpha   90.00
_cell.angle_beta   90.00
_cell.angle_gamma   90.00
#
_symmetry.space_group_name_H-M   'P 1'
#
loop_
_entity.id
_entity.type
_entity.pdbx_description
1 polymer ?
#
loop_
_entity_poly.entity_id
_entity_poly.type
_entity_poly.pdbx_seq_one_letter_code
_entity_poly.pdbx_strand_id
1 'polypeptide(L)'
;MRPLRRALEVRQEAIQDSQEYGLSFSRESILQFVEEVHDQNTIHREAPYVVPGLMILESLWQQFGETSQYSTVDVQYYSPTLADDRIQIQVLDDNRRIEAYAGSILLFVAQFDK
;
A
#
# COMPACT_ATOMS: atom_id res chain seq x y z
N MET A 1 17.05 0.47 -9.47
CA MET A 1 15.70 -0.03 -9.31
C MET A 1 15.52 -0.64 -7.94
N ARG A 2 14.46 -0.35 -7.34
CA ARG A 2 14.26 -0.87 -6.00
C ARG A 2 13.35 -2.08 -5.99
N PRO A 3 13.63 -3.06 -5.12
CA PRO A 3 12.78 -4.25 -5.00
C PRO A 3 11.32 -3.93 -4.72
N LEU A 4 11.06 -2.83 -4.03
CA LEU A 4 9.70 -2.43 -3.69
C LEU A 4 8.81 -2.25 -4.92
N ARG A 5 9.36 -1.76 -6.01
CA ARG A 5 8.54 -1.63 -7.23
C ARG A 5 8.10 -2.95 -7.79
N ARG A 6 8.90 -4.00 -7.61
CA ARG A 6 8.50 -5.33 -8.04
C ARG A 6 7.54 -5.98 -7.07
N ALA A 7 7.59 -5.54 -5.82
CA ALA A 7 6.72 -6.07 -4.79
C ALA A 7 5.28 -5.61 -4.95
N LEU A 8 5.08 -4.52 -5.67
CA LEU A 8 3.79 -3.86 -5.75
C LEU A 8 3.16 -4.14 -7.10
N GLU A 9 2.00 -4.81 -7.09
CA GLU A 9 1.18 -4.95 -8.28
C GLU A 9 0.01 -3.99 -8.16
N VAL A 10 -0.04 -3.04 -9.08
CA VAL A 10 -1.14 -2.07 -9.12
C VAL A 10 -1.86 -2.23 -10.44
N ARG A 11 -3.17 -2.46 -10.36
CA ARG A 11 -4.01 -2.55 -11.55
C ARG A 11 -5.03 -1.45 -11.49
N GLN A 12 -5.09 -0.70 -12.56
CA GLN A 12 -6.13 0.30 -12.70
C GLN A 12 -7.36 -0.33 -13.29
N GLU A 13 -8.46 -0.25 -12.58
CA GLU A 13 -9.75 -0.70 -13.08
C GLU A 13 -10.63 0.54 -13.28
N ALA A 14 -11.01 0.77 -14.50
CA ALA A 14 -11.83 1.93 -14.82
C ALA A 14 -13.26 1.67 -14.36
N ILE A 15 -13.62 2.29 -13.27
CA ILE A 15 -15.01 2.38 -12.85
C ILE A 15 -15.42 3.80 -13.09
N GLN A 16 -16.57 4.00 -13.66
CA GLN A 16 -16.99 5.22 -14.24
C GLN A 16 -16.82 6.35 -13.29
N ASP A 17 -16.87 7.00 -12.64
CA ASP A 17 -16.79 8.24 -11.90
C ASP A 17 -15.85 8.23 -10.71
N SER A 18 -15.19 7.11 -10.47
CA SER A 18 -14.19 7.03 -9.40
C SER A 18 -13.00 6.26 -9.91
N GLN A 19 -11.83 6.68 -9.48
CA GLN A 19 -10.61 5.96 -9.82
C GLN A 19 -10.38 4.91 -8.74
N GLU A 20 -10.45 3.66 -9.17
CA GLU A 20 -10.15 2.55 -8.30
C GLU A 20 -8.94 1.81 -8.84
N TYR A 21 -8.09 1.35 -7.94
CA TYR A 21 -6.90 0.60 -8.27
C TYR A 21 -6.89 -0.69 -7.46
N GLY A 22 -6.42 -1.77 -8.08
CA GLY A 22 -6.13 -3.00 -7.37
C GLY A 22 -4.69 -3.02 -6.91
N LEU A 23 -4.45 -3.56 -5.74
CA LEU A 23 -3.13 -3.61 -5.12
C LEU A 23 -2.98 -4.93 -4.37
N SER A 24 -1.79 -5.51 -4.43
CA SER A 24 -1.48 -6.66 -3.59
C SER A 24 0.02 -6.70 -3.27
N PHE A 25 0.34 -7.35 -2.16
CA PHE A 25 1.72 -7.57 -1.74
C PHE A 25 1.95 -9.06 -1.62
N SER A 26 2.91 -9.59 -2.36
CA SER A 26 3.21 -11.03 -2.30
C SER A 26 4.05 -11.34 -1.06
N ARG A 27 3.96 -12.59 -0.62
CA ARG A 27 4.79 -13.06 0.48
C ARG A 27 6.27 -12.87 0.20
N GLU A 28 6.71 -13.21 -1.01
CA GLU A 28 8.11 -13.07 -1.40
C GLU A 28 8.58 -11.62 -1.30
N SER A 29 7.74 -10.69 -1.74
CA SER A 29 8.06 -9.27 -1.69
C SER A 29 8.16 -8.76 -0.26
N ILE A 30 7.28 -9.24 0.61
CA ILE A 30 7.31 -8.86 2.02
C ILE A 30 8.62 -9.36 2.65
N LEU A 31 8.97 -10.62 2.42
CA LEU A 31 10.19 -11.19 2.97
C LEU A 31 11.43 -10.47 2.47
N GLN A 32 11.45 -10.11 1.20
CA GLN A 32 12.56 -9.36 0.63
C GLN A 32 12.69 -7.98 1.27
N PHE A 33 11.56 -7.31 1.47
CA PHE A 33 11.56 -5.99 2.11
C PHE A 33 12.10 -6.05 3.55
N VAL A 34 11.62 -7.02 4.34
CA VAL A 34 12.04 -7.11 5.74
C VAL A 34 13.52 -7.48 5.86
N GLU A 35 14.06 -8.22 4.89
CA GLU A 35 15.49 -8.47 4.84
C GLU A 35 16.27 -7.19 4.57
N GLU A 36 15.82 -6.40 3.62
CA GLU A 36 16.53 -5.18 3.25
C GLU A 36 16.55 -4.15 4.37
N VAL A 37 15.47 -4.04 5.13
CA VAL A 37 15.38 -3.07 6.23
C VAL A 37 15.75 -3.68 7.58
N HIS A 38 16.17 -4.95 7.60
CA HIS A 38 16.55 -5.67 8.83
C HIS A 38 15.45 -5.71 9.88
N ASP A 39 14.21 -5.89 9.43
CA ASP A 39 13.07 -5.98 10.32
C ASP A 39 13.02 -7.37 10.96
N GLN A 40 13.04 -7.45 12.28
CA GLN A 40 13.05 -8.69 13.02
C GLN A 40 11.66 -9.10 13.53
N ASN A 41 10.62 -8.33 13.23
CA ASN A 41 9.29 -8.63 13.71
C ASN A 41 8.73 -9.87 13.01
N THR A 42 8.40 -10.90 13.80
CA THR A 42 7.96 -12.19 13.26
C THR A 42 6.62 -12.13 12.55
N ILE A 43 5.77 -11.14 12.85
CA ILE A 43 4.47 -11.04 12.16
C ILE A 43 4.62 -10.81 10.67
N HIS A 44 5.77 -10.30 10.23
CA HIS A 44 6.05 -10.09 8.81
C HIS A 44 6.74 -11.29 8.17
N ARG A 45 7.23 -12.25 8.97
CA ARG A 45 8.05 -13.36 8.49
C ARG A 45 7.34 -14.71 8.53
N GLU A 46 6.15 -14.75 9.14
CA GLU A 46 5.38 -15.98 9.31
C GLU A 46 3.95 -15.79 8.85
N ALA A 47 3.34 -16.85 8.33
CA ALA A 47 1.96 -16.79 7.90
C ALA A 47 1.06 -16.32 9.05
N PRO A 48 0.10 -15.45 8.76
CA PRO A 48 -0.37 -14.96 7.45
C PRO A 48 0.45 -13.84 6.81
N TYR A 49 1.63 -13.54 7.24
CA TYR A 49 2.53 -12.50 6.70
C TYR A 49 1.86 -11.14 6.64
N VAL A 50 1.95 -10.41 7.73
CA VAL A 50 1.43 -9.04 7.79
C VAL A 50 2.38 -8.11 7.02
N VAL A 51 1.81 -7.28 6.16
CA VAL A 51 2.60 -6.33 5.37
C VAL A 51 3.11 -5.22 6.29
N PRO A 52 4.43 -4.93 6.28
CA PRO A 52 4.97 -3.84 7.11
C PRO A 52 4.36 -2.49 6.74
N GLY A 53 4.04 -1.69 7.75
CA GLY A 53 3.50 -0.35 7.51
C GLY A 53 4.43 0.51 6.68
N LEU A 54 5.73 0.40 6.90
CA LEU A 54 6.72 1.16 6.12
C LEU A 54 6.68 0.75 4.64
N MET A 55 6.48 -0.52 4.35
CA MET A 55 6.38 -1.00 2.98
C MET A 55 5.16 -0.39 2.28
N ILE A 56 4.03 -0.32 2.98
CA ILE A 56 2.82 0.32 2.48
C ILE A 56 3.08 1.79 2.21
N LEU A 57 3.68 2.48 3.16
CA LEU A 57 3.97 3.91 3.06
C LEU A 57 4.85 4.22 1.85
N GLU A 58 5.93 3.47 1.67
CA GLU A 58 6.83 3.68 0.54
C GLU A 58 6.13 3.40 -0.79
N SER A 59 5.31 2.36 -0.84
CA SER A 59 4.58 2.01 -2.05
C SER A 59 3.59 3.10 -2.45
N LEU A 60 2.87 3.64 -1.48
CA LEU A 60 1.94 4.72 -1.72
C LEU A 60 2.66 5.98 -2.19
N TRP A 61 3.78 6.29 -1.57
CA TRP A 61 4.56 7.46 -1.96
C TRP A 61 5.06 7.34 -3.40
N GLN A 62 5.59 6.18 -3.77
CA GLN A 62 6.08 5.95 -5.13
C GLN A 62 4.96 6.00 -6.17
N GLN A 63 3.80 5.48 -5.84
CA GLN A 63 2.70 5.41 -6.80
C GLN A 63 1.94 6.73 -6.93
N PHE A 64 1.76 7.45 -5.84
CA PHE A 64 0.86 8.60 -5.81
C PHE A 64 1.53 9.90 -5.37
N GLY A 65 2.48 9.83 -4.48
CA GLY A 65 3.08 11.02 -3.89
C GLY A 65 4.06 11.73 -4.81
N GLU A 66 5.02 10.97 -5.36
CA GLU A 66 6.07 11.56 -6.19
C GLU A 66 5.54 12.22 -7.44
N THR A 67 4.56 11.59 -8.08
CA THR A 67 4.03 12.06 -9.34
C THR A 67 3.08 13.24 -9.17
N SER A 68 2.57 13.47 -7.97
CA SER A 68 1.58 14.51 -7.69
C SER A 68 2.17 15.74 -7.02
N GLN A 69 3.49 15.81 -6.86
CA GLN A 69 4.19 16.95 -6.28
C GLN A 69 3.80 17.22 -4.83
N TYR A 70 3.40 16.19 -4.10
CA TYR A 70 3.15 16.32 -2.68
C TYR A 70 4.46 16.28 -1.91
N SER A 71 4.48 16.94 -0.75
CA SER A 71 5.64 16.95 0.14
C SER A 71 5.53 15.94 1.27
N THR A 72 4.31 15.63 1.68
CA THR A 72 4.09 14.78 2.85
C THR A 72 2.97 13.80 2.58
N VAL A 73 3.05 12.67 3.30
CA VAL A 73 1.97 11.70 3.35
C VAL A 73 1.80 11.23 4.79
N ASP A 74 0.55 11.13 5.22
CA ASP A 74 0.20 10.61 6.53
C ASP A 74 -0.69 9.39 6.31
N VAL A 75 -0.32 8.27 6.93
CA VAL A 75 -1.06 7.02 6.78
C VAL A 75 -1.56 6.58 8.14
N GLN A 76 -2.86 6.31 8.23
CA GLN A 76 -3.46 5.71 9.41
C GLN A 76 -3.85 4.28 9.09
N TYR A 77 -3.44 3.36 9.93
CA TYR A 77 -3.67 1.93 9.76
C TYR A 77 -4.82 1.50 10.67
N TYR A 78 -5.84 0.88 10.09
CA TYR A 78 -7.03 0.46 10.83
C TYR A 78 -7.10 -1.05 11.00
N SER A 79 -6.61 -1.80 10.02
CA SER A 79 -6.61 -3.26 10.07
C SER A 79 -5.33 -3.77 9.43
N PRO A 80 -4.82 -4.94 9.86
CA PRO A 80 -3.63 -5.49 9.23
C PRO A 80 -3.86 -5.78 7.76
N THR A 81 -2.87 -5.47 6.94
CA THR A 81 -2.85 -5.86 5.53
C THR A 81 -2.03 -7.13 5.42
N LEU A 82 -2.61 -8.16 4.83
CA LEU A 82 -1.97 -9.46 4.75
C LEU A 82 -1.44 -9.73 3.35
N ALA A 83 -0.45 -10.62 3.28
CA ALA A 83 0.08 -11.06 2.00
C ALA A 83 -1.03 -11.57 1.11
N ASP A 84 -0.97 -11.20 -0.16
CA ASP A 84 -1.91 -11.62 -1.20
C ASP A 84 -3.35 -11.17 -1.01
N ASP A 85 -3.61 -10.29 -0.06
CA ASP A 85 -4.93 -9.64 0.03
C ASP A 85 -5.23 -8.87 -1.24
N ARG A 86 -6.46 -8.96 -1.70
CA ARG A 86 -6.93 -8.12 -2.79
C ARG A 86 -7.35 -6.78 -2.20
N ILE A 87 -6.51 -5.80 -2.41
CA ILE A 87 -6.73 -4.47 -1.85
C ILE A 87 -7.32 -3.58 -2.93
N GLN A 88 -8.43 -2.95 -2.62
CA GLN A 88 -9.02 -1.93 -3.49
C GLN A 88 -8.69 -0.56 -2.94
N ILE A 89 -8.11 0.27 -3.79
CA ILE A 89 -7.75 1.62 -3.44
C ILE A 89 -8.71 2.58 -4.11
N GLN A 90 -9.35 3.43 -3.32
CA GLN A 90 -10.19 4.51 -3.80
C GLN A 90 -9.45 5.82 -3.63
N VAL A 91 -9.39 6.59 -4.71
CA VAL A 91 -8.73 7.89 -4.71
C VAL A 91 -9.79 8.97 -4.63
N LEU A 92 -9.66 9.84 -3.65
CA LEU A 92 -10.66 10.85 -3.32
C LEU A 92 -10.00 12.22 -3.19
N ASP A 93 -10.81 13.28 -3.12
CA ASP A 93 -10.37 14.65 -2.85
C ASP A 93 -9.25 15.11 -3.78
N ASP A 94 -9.48 15.04 -5.09
CA ASP A 94 -8.51 15.45 -6.11
C ASP A 94 -7.16 14.80 -5.92
N ASN A 95 -7.17 13.48 -5.66
CA ASN A 95 -5.97 12.65 -5.46
C ASN A 95 -5.20 12.94 -4.18
N ARG A 96 -5.83 13.59 -3.21
CA ARG A 96 -5.17 13.88 -1.93
C ARG A 96 -5.44 12.83 -0.87
N ARG A 97 -6.51 12.05 -1.03
CA ARG A 97 -6.90 11.05 -0.04
C ARG A 97 -7.04 9.69 -0.71
N ILE A 98 -6.50 8.69 -0.07
CA ILE A 98 -6.59 7.31 -0.53
C ILE A 98 -7.18 6.47 0.60
N GLU A 99 -8.20 5.66 0.27
CA GLU A 99 -8.76 4.68 1.19
C GLU A 99 -8.55 3.29 0.61
N ALA A 100 -8.04 2.38 1.43
CA ALA A 100 -7.74 1.02 1.00
C ALA A 100 -8.60 0.01 1.74
N TYR A 101 -9.21 -0.87 0.99
CA TYR A 101 -10.15 -1.86 1.52
C TYR A 101 -9.77 -3.27 1.06
N ALA A 102 -9.99 -4.25 1.94
CA ALA A 102 -10.03 -5.65 1.54
C ALA A 102 -11.47 -6.10 1.76
N GLY A 103 -12.23 -6.24 0.65
CA GLY A 103 -13.67 -6.44 0.75
C GLY A 103 -14.33 -5.24 1.40
N SER A 104 -15.02 -5.47 2.51
CA SER A 104 -15.67 -4.40 3.28
C SER A 104 -14.81 -3.86 4.42
N ILE A 105 -13.60 -4.38 4.58
CA ILE A 105 -12.73 -4.01 5.70
C ILE A 105 -11.82 -2.87 5.28
N LEU A 106 -11.88 -1.77 6.02
CA LEU A 106 -10.96 -0.66 5.82
C LEU A 106 -9.59 -1.03 6.39
N LEU A 107 -8.57 -1.00 5.56
CA LEU A 107 -7.21 -1.36 5.95
C LEU A 107 -6.41 -0.14 6.39
N PHE A 108 -6.36 0.87 5.55
CA PHE A 108 -5.61 2.09 5.87
C PHE A 108 -6.16 3.27 5.06
N VAL A 109 -5.81 4.46 5.52
CA VAL A 109 -6.15 5.72 4.84
C VAL A 109 -4.89 6.55 4.73
N ALA A 110 -4.61 7.06 3.56
CA ALA A 110 -3.47 7.95 3.33
C ALA A 110 -3.95 9.33 2.95
N GLN A 111 -3.31 10.35 3.49
CA GLN A 111 -3.59 11.74 3.20
C GLN A 111 -2.30 12.39 2.71
N PHE A 112 -2.34 13.00 1.52
CA PHE A 112 -1.20 13.67 0.92
C PHE A 112 -1.36 15.17 1.04
N ASP A 113 -0.27 15.86 1.33
CA ASP A 113 -0.24 17.33 1.44
C ASP A 113 0.98 17.91 0.74
N LYS A 114 0.82 19.12 0.28
CA LYS A 114 1.91 19.85 -0.38
C LYS A 114 2.83 20.54 0.60
#